data_a435aebf61458cc6ec71410ffcf0c9a5
#
_entry.id   a435aebf61458cc6ec71410ffcf0c9a5
#
_cell.length_a   1.000
_cell.length_b   1.000
_cell.length_c   1.000
_cell.angle_alpha   90.00
_cell.angle_beta   90.00
_cell.angle_gamma   90.00
#
_symmetry.space_group_name_H-M   'P 1'
#
loop_
_entity.id
_entity.type
_entity.pdbx_description
1 polymer ?
#
loop_
_entity_poly.entity_id
_entity_poly.type
_entity_poly.pdbx_seq_one_letter_code
_entity_poly.pdbx_strand_id
1 'polypeptide(L)'
;WLHSADKNSFADIAERLNFEIDKTRPPWREQSFDAGFPLAERADFMSALDAFYDRAEAAAKGGGDNAASDCLEPGNRWNPMIDAISTYVNGSELDRVSIQDMEAYEDTGINWRVRRGYGALMTAYGAQCPLALNTQVTLIDHSGKRVRLETSRGTLSAQKVIVTVPTNLIVAESIRFHPALPAKVDAARGLPLGLADKVMLALEEPEALPVDGNLRGATMRTAMGSFHLRPFGQPCVEGYFGGRFAQELEDAGDGALAAQAIDEIAALLGSDFRRKLKPLAQSRWAHDPFARGSYSHALPGHAGMRAILAAPVDDRLFFAGEATSPNFFSTAHGARDSGERAAGEVIRKNSDDGYSITLA
;
A
#
# COMPACT_ATOMS: atom_id res chain seq x y z
N TRP A 1 6.16 3.43 -7.51
CA TRP A 1 6.80 4.66 -7.05
C TRP A 1 7.75 4.38 -5.87
N LEU A 2 8.84 5.13 -5.79
CA LEU A 2 9.71 5.24 -4.62
C LEU A 2 9.19 6.42 -3.81
N HIS A 3 8.27 6.15 -2.89
CA HIS A 3 7.75 7.17 -1.97
C HIS A 3 8.80 7.54 -0.93
N SER A 4 8.80 8.80 -0.47
CA SER A 4 9.84 9.34 0.43
C SER A 4 11.25 8.97 -0.08
N ALA A 5 11.51 9.27 -1.36
CA ALA A 5 12.61 8.70 -2.13
C ALA A 5 14.01 9.07 -1.58
N ASP A 6 14.11 10.14 -0.83
CA ASP A 6 15.32 10.58 -0.11
C ASP A 6 15.62 9.75 1.14
N LYS A 7 14.63 9.02 1.66
CA LYS A 7 14.76 8.08 2.79
C LYS A 7 14.54 6.62 2.35
N ASN A 8 14.16 6.39 1.10
CA ASN A 8 13.78 5.09 0.59
C ASN A 8 15.00 4.27 0.21
N SER A 9 15.28 3.23 0.98
CA SER A 9 16.41 2.32 0.76
C SER A 9 16.44 1.67 -0.64
N PHE A 10 15.30 1.57 -1.32
CA PHE A 10 15.27 1.08 -2.69
C PHE A 10 15.76 2.09 -3.74
N ALA A 11 15.97 3.36 -3.40
CA ALA A 11 16.64 4.30 -4.28
C ALA A 11 18.11 3.89 -4.47
N ASP A 12 18.84 3.66 -3.38
CA ASP A 12 20.24 3.20 -3.42
C ASP A 12 20.37 1.79 -4.03
N ILE A 13 19.40 0.90 -3.74
CA ILE A 13 19.38 -0.44 -4.30
C ILE A 13 19.19 -0.38 -5.82
N ALA A 14 18.31 0.47 -6.31
CA ALA A 14 18.08 0.67 -7.74
C ALA A 14 19.36 1.14 -8.44
N GLU A 15 20.07 2.11 -7.88
CA GLU A 15 21.35 2.59 -8.41
C GLU A 15 22.41 1.46 -8.45
N ARG A 16 22.55 0.68 -7.36
CA ARG A 16 23.49 -0.46 -7.30
C ARG A 16 23.17 -1.57 -8.31
N LEU A 17 21.89 -1.76 -8.61
CA LEU A 17 21.41 -2.74 -9.58
C LEU A 17 21.27 -2.19 -11.00
N ASN A 18 21.78 -0.96 -11.25
CA ASN A 18 21.74 -0.28 -12.55
C ASN A 18 20.30 -0.10 -13.08
N PHE A 19 19.36 0.25 -12.22
CA PHE A 19 18.03 0.68 -12.60
C PHE A 19 18.00 2.20 -12.74
N GLU A 20 17.51 2.69 -13.85
CA GLU A 20 17.28 4.12 -14.07
C GLU A 20 16.11 4.60 -13.21
N ILE A 21 16.36 5.66 -12.42
CA ILE A 21 15.37 6.35 -11.61
C ILE A 21 14.98 7.65 -12.30
N ASP A 22 13.70 7.81 -12.54
CA ASP A 22 13.13 9.08 -12.98
C ASP A 22 12.78 9.93 -11.77
N LYS A 23 13.44 11.08 -11.66
CA LYS A 23 13.29 12.04 -10.55
C LYS A 23 12.38 13.23 -10.92
N THR A 24 11.63 13.12 -12.01
CA THR A 24 10.67 14.16 -12.40
C THR A 24 9.52 14.25 -11.38
N ARG A 25 8.92 15.44 -11.30
CA ARG A 25 7.81 15.71 -10.38
C ARG A 25 6.64 14.77 -10.68
N PRO A 26 5.98 14.21 -9.65
CA PRO A 26 4.83 13.32 -9.85
C PRO A 26 3.68 14.02 -10.58
N PRO A 27 3.01 13.34 -11.53
CA PRO A 27 1.95 13.94 -12.33
C PRO A 27 0.70 14.33 -11.51
N TRP A 28 0.44 13.66 -10.39
CA TRP A 28 -0.71 14.01 -9.54
C TRP A 28 -0.61 15.37 -8.84
N ARG A 29 0.54 16.02 -8.89
CA ARG A 29 0.70 17.39 -8.39
C ARG A 29 -0.02 18.43 -9.25
N GLU A 30 -0.25 18.13 -10.53
CA GLU A 30 -0.89 19.05 -11.49
C GLU A 30 -1.88 18.28 -12.37
N GLN A 31 -3.11 18.76 -12.46
CA GLN A 31 -4.07 18.20 -13.40
C GLN A 31 -3.82 18.75 -14.80
N SER A 32 -3.89 17.89 -15.82
CA SER A 32 -3.55 18.24 -17.20
C SER A 32 -4.68 18.92 -17.96
N PHE A 33 -5.92 18.81 -17.46
CA PHE A 33 -7.12 19.35 -18.12
C PHE A 33 -7.93 20.21 -17.15
N ASP A 34 -8.68 21.14 -17.68
CA ASP A 34 -9.67 21.93 -16.93
C ASP A 34 -11.04 21.23 -16.92
N ALA A 35 -11.01 19.89 -16.76
CA ALA A 35 -12.17 19.03 -16.77
C ALA A 35 -12.30 18.30 -15.44
N GLY A 36 -13.49 18.27 -14.88
CA GLY A 36 -13.78 17.62 -13.59
C GLY A 36 -13.23 18.36 -12.36
N PHE A 37 -12.10 19.03 -12.47
CA PHE A 37 -11.47 19.84 -11.42
C PHE A 37 -10.93 21.16 -12.01
N PRO A 38 -11.74 22.23 -12.03
CA PRO A 38 -11.38 23.51 -12.65
C PRO A 38 -10.13 24.14 -12.05
N LEU A 39 -9.29 24.72 -12.91
CA LEU A 39 -8.05 25.42 -12.50
C LEU A 39 -8.32 26.50 -11.45
N ALA A 40 -9.41 27.25 -11.62
CA ALA A 40 -9.79 28.34 -10.71
C ALA A 40 -10.12 27.84 -9.28
N GLU A 41 -10.45 26.56 -9.10
CA GLU A 41 -10.84 25.97 -7.82
C GLU A 41 -9.67 25.30 -7.08
N ARG A 42 -8.52 25.13 -7.74
CA ARG A 42 -7.39 24.37 -7.17
C ARG A 42 -6.78 25.02 -5.95
N ALA A 43 -6.69 26.36 -5.93
CA ALA A 43 -6.16 27.09 -4.77
C ALA A 43 -7.07 26.94 -3.55
N ASP A 44 -8.39 27.00 -3.76
CA ASP A 44 -9.38 26.81 -2.70
C ASP A 44 -9.33 25.38 -2.14
N PHE A 45 -9.24 24.39 -3.02
CA PHE A 45 -9.03 22.99 -2.60
C PHE A 45 -7.75 22.79 -1.80
N MET A 46 -6.61 23.35 -2.27
CA MET A 46 -5.33 23.21 -1.55
C MET A 46 -5.40 23.83 -0.16
N SER A 47 -6.05 24.99 -0.04
CA SER A 47 -6.27 25.62 1.27
C SER A 47 -7.13 24.75 2.20
N ALA A 48 -8.18 24.09 1.67
CA ALA A 48 -9.00 23.17 2.45
C ALA A 48 -8.25 21.92 2.87
N LEU A 49 -7.40 21.38 1.97
CA LEU A 49 -6.56 20.21 2.25
C LEU A 49 -5.49 20.50 3.31
N ASP A 50 -4.80 21.63 3.20
CA ASP A 50 -3.80 22.08 4.19
C ASP A 50 -4.46 22.26 5.56
N ALA A 51 -5.61 22.96 5.61
CA ALA A 51 -6.37 23.12 6.85
C ALA A 51 -6.88 21.80 7.45
N PHE A 52 -7.17 20.80 6.63
CA PHE A 52 -7.48 19.44 7.12
C PHE A 52 -6.26 18.82 7.80
N TYR A 53 -5.08 18.85 7.17
CA TYR A 53 -3.87 18.29 7.76
C TYR A 53 -3.44 19.04 9.03
N ASP A 54 -3.57 20.37 9.08
CA ASP A 54 -3.29 21.15 10.29
C ASP A 54 -4.18 20.72 11.47
N ARG A 55 -5.48 20.47 11.23
CA ARG A 55 -6.40 19.96 12.25
C ARG A 55 -6.06 18.54 12.66
N ALA A 56 -5.65 17.69 11.72
CA ALA A 56 -5.24 16.33 11.96
C ALA A 56 -4.00 16.29 12.87
N GLU A 57 -2.97 17.06 12.54
CA GLU A 57 -1.76 17.18 13.35
C GLU A 57 -2.07 17.69 14.78
N ALA A 58 -2.92 18.72 14.89
CA ALA A 58 -3.31 19.26 16.17
C ALA A 58 -4.08 18.24 17.04
N ALA A 59 -4.99 17.46 16.43
CA ALA A 59 -5.75 16.44 17.12
C ALA A 59 -4.86 15.26 17.57
N ALA A 60 -3.93 14.82 16.74
CA ALA A 60 -2.95 13.77 17.08
C ALA A 60 -2.05 14.19 18.25
N LYS A 61 -1.55 15.44 18.25
CA LYS A 61 -0.79 16.02 19.37
C LYS A 61 -1.59 16.11 20.67
N GLY A 62 -2.92 16.19 20.57
CA GLY A 62 -3.83 16.13 21.72
C GLY A 62 -3.93 14.74 22.37
N GLY A 63 -3.32 13.71 21.79
CA GLY A 63 -3.22 12.36 22.33
C GLY A 63 -4.46 11.49 22.11
N GLY A 64 -5.49 11.98 21.40
CA GLY A 64 -6.62 11.17 20.95
C GLY A 64 -6.23 10.31 19.73
N ASP A 65 -6.85 9.14 19.61
CA ASP A 65 -6.73 8.30 18.42
C ASP A 65 -8.10 8.06 17.79
N ASN A 66 -8.69 9.16 17.34
CA ASN A 66 -10.01 9.19 16.69
C ASN A 66 -9.89 8.89 15.18
N ALA A 67 -11.03 8.87 14.50
CA ALA A 67 -11.06 8.78 13.06
C ALA A 67 -10.55 10.08 12.41
N ALA A 68 -9.75 9.97 11.36
CA ALA A 68 -9.26 11.12 10.61
C ALA A 68 -10.40 11.97 10.00
N SER A 69 -11.57 11.36 9.75
CA SER A 69 -12.78 12.06 9.30
C SER A 69 -13.28 13.13 10.29
N ASP A 70 -12.97 12.99 11.59
CA ASP A 70 -13.36 13.97 12.60
C ASP A 70 -12.64 15.32 12.42
N CYS A 71 -11.56 15.33 11.61
CA CYS A 71 -10.82 16.53 11.25
C CYS A 71 -11.33 17.21 9.98
N LEU A 72 -12.32 16.65 9.29
CA LEU A 72 -12.99 17.32 8.20
C LEU A 72 -13.78 18.53 8.69
N GLU A 73 -13.76 19.62 7.94
CA GLU A 73 -14.56 20.80 8.26
C GLU A 73 -16.02 20.53 7.92
N PRO A 74 -16.96 20.66 8.89
CA PRO A 74 -18.36 20.37 8.63
C PRO A 74 -18.93 21.20 7.49
N GLY A 75 -19.52 20.55 6.48
CA GLY A 75 -20.14 21.20 5.34
C GLY A 75 -19.15 21.72 4.27
N ASN A 76 -17.86 21.52 4.41
CA ASN A 76 -16.89 21.91 3.38
C ASN A 76 -17.12 21.08 2.11
N ARG A 77 -17.26 21.76 0.97
CA ARG A 77 -17.50 21.13 -0.34
C ARG A 77 -16.38 20.19 -0.80
N TRP A 78 -15.16 20.35 -0.25
CA TRP A 78 -13.99 19.55 -0.61
C TRP A 78 -13.83 18.27 0.20
N ASN A 79 -14.65 18.06 1.23
CA ASN A 79 -14.57 16.85 2.05
C ASN A 79 -14.62 15.54 1.23
N PRO A 80 -15.48 15.40 0.19
CA PRO A 80 -15.44 14.18 -0.62
C PRO A 80 -14.13 13.97 -1.37
N MET A 81 -13.47 15.04 -1.83
CA MET A 81 -12.19 14.92 -2.53
C MET A 81 -11.03 14.66 -1.56
N ILE A 82 -11.06 15.24 -0.35
CA ILE A 82 -10.08 14.95 0.71
C ILE A 82 -10.20 13.47 1.12
N ASP A 83 -11.41 12.98 1.29
CA ASP A 83 -11.69 11.59 1.61
C ASP A 83 -11.26 10.64 0.47
N ALA A 84 -11.49 11.01 -0.79
CA ALA A 84 -11.00 10.25 -1.94
C ALA A 84 -9.47 10.13 -1.96
N ILE A 85 -8.71 11.17 -1.55
CA ILE A 85 -7.26 11.08 -1.42
C ILE A 85 -6.87 10.01 -0.40
N SER A 86 -7.58 9.91 0.73
CA SER A 86 -7.35 8.84 1.71
C SER A 86 -7.49 7.45 1.09
N THR A 87 -8.48 7.25 0.20
CA THR A 87 -8.65 5.94 -0.45
C THR A 87 -7.45 5.54 -1.30
N TYR A 88 -6.69 6.49 -1.83
CA TYR A 88 -5.45 6.21 -2.59
C TYR A 88 -4.23 6.04 -1.68
N VAL A 89 -4.16 6.79 -0.58
CA VAL A 89 -3.01 6.78 0.34
C VAL A 89 -3.12 5.64 1.35
N ASN A 90 -4.30 5.46 1.95
CA ASN A 90 -4.56 4.48 3.01
C ASN A 90 -5.32 3.23 2.51
N GLY A 91 -5.80 3.24 1.26
CA GLY A 91 -6.71 2.21 0.74
C GLY A 91 -8.09 2.23 1.42
N SER A 92 -8.42 3.29 2.15
CA SER A 92 -9.63 3.40 2.96
C SER A 92 -10.07 4.84 3.11
N GLU A 93 -11.36 5.06 3.34
CA GLU A 93 -11.93 6.34 3.70
C GLU A 93 -11.48 6.79 5.09
N LEU A 94 -11.49 8.09 5.33
CA LEU A 94 -10.99 8.74 6.56
C LEU A 94 -11.73 8.29 7.83
N ASP A 95 -12.97 7.81 7.73
CA ASP A 95 -13.73 7.31 8.89
C ASP A 95 -13.17 6.01 9.48
N ARG A 96 -12.28 5.35 8.75
CA ARG A 96 -11.60 4.12 9.16
C ARG A 96 -10.11 4.29 9.43
N VAL A 97 -9.56 5.47 9.26
CA VAL A 97 -8.14 5.75 9.44
C VAL A 97 -7.89 6.39 10.80
N SER A 98 -7.00 5.80 11.58
CA SER A 98 -6.50 6.36 12.82
C SER A 98 -5.73 7.66 12.56
N ILE A 99 -6.04 8.71 13.32
CA ILE A 99 -5.33 9.99 13.21
C ILE A 99 -3.87 9.86 13.68
N GLN A 100 -3.61 9.05 14.70
CA GLN A 100 -2.26 8.80 15.19
C GLN A 100 -1.41 8.04 14.17
N ASP A 101 -2.02 7.06 13.48
CA ASP A 101 -1.34 6.31 12.41
C ASP A 101 -1.04 7.22 11.23
N MET A 102 -1.99 8.07 10.83
CA MET A 102 -1.80 9.02 9.74
C MET A 102 -0.65 10.00 10.01
N GLU A 103 -0.55 10.53 11.23
CA GLU A 103 0.52 11.45 11.64
C GLU A 103 1.88 10.75 11.85
N ALA A 104 1.88 9.45 12.15
CA ALA A 104 3.10 8.67 12.29
C ALA A 104 3.77 8.38 10.93
N TYR A 105 3.04 8.53 9.81
CA TYR A 105 3.57 8.26 8.48
C TYR A 105 4.53 9.38 8.03
N GLU A 106 5.79 9.02 7.75
CA GLU A 106 6.80 9.95 7.27
C GLU A 106 6.74 10.14 5.75
N ASP A 107 5.99 11.14 5.28
CA ASP A 107 6.01 11.56 3.87
C ASP A 107 6.94 12.75 3.67
N THR A 108 8.04 12.54 2.95
CA THR A 108 8.95 13.64 2.58
C THR A 108 8.46 14.44 1.35
N GLY A 109 7.37 14.00 0.72
CA GLY A 109 6.84 14.59 -0.50
C GLY A 109 7.68 14.32 -1.76
N ILE A 110 8.83 13.65 -1.61
CA ILE A 110 9.75 13.30 -2.71
C ILE A 110 9.39 11.91 -3.22
N ASN A 111 8.91 11.83 -4.48
CA ASN A 111 8.45 10.58 -5.06
C ASN A 111 9.08 10.39 -6.45
N TRP A 112 9.83 9.31 -6.61
CA TRP A 112 10.52 8.95 -7.86
C TRP A 112 9.94 7.69 -8.48
N ARG A 113 10.27 7.46 -9.76
CA ARG A 113 9.82 6.27 -10.49
C ARG A 113 11.00 5.41 -10.90
N VAL A 114 10.84 4.10 -10.83
CA VAL A 114 11.76 3.15 -11.45
C VAL A 114 11.31 2.95 -12.89
N ARG A 115 12.12 3.37 -13.86
CA ARG A 115 11.73 3.41 -15.30
C ARG A 115 11.35 2.02 -15.84
N ARG A 116 12.06 0.97 -15.43
CA ARG A 116 11.76 -0.43 -15.81
C ARG A 116 10.65 -1.07 -14.97
N GLY A 117 10.02 -0.33 -14.07
CA GLY A 117 9.01 -0.81 -13.15
C GLY A 117 9.57 -1.28 -11.80
N TYR A 118 8.80 -1.03 -10.74
CA TYR A 118 9.21 -1.39 -9.37
C TYR A 118 9.25 -2.90 -9.16
N GLY A 119 8.34 -3.66 -9.80
CA GLY A 119 8.35 -5.13 -9.76
C GLY A 119 9.63 -5.73 -10.34
N ALA A 120 10.18 -5.16 -11.42
CA ALA A 120 11.45 -5.58 -11.99
C ALA A 120 12.62 -5.34 -11.02
N LEU A 121 12.61 -4.22 -10.29
CA LEU A 121 13.58 -3.94 -9.24
C LEU A 121 13.49 -4.96 -8.10
N MET A 122 12.27 -5.30 -7.64
CA MET A 122 12.06 -6.31 -6.60
C MET A 122 12.55 -7.69 -7.03
N THR A 123 12.28 -8.09 -8.27
CA THR A 123 12.76 -9.35 -8.84
C THR A 123 14.28 -9.41 -8.86
N ALA A 124 14.95 -8.34 -9.29
CA ALA A 124 16.41 -8.27 -9.32
C ALA A 124 17.03 -8.27 -7.92
N TYR A 125 16.40 -7.55 -6.96
CA TYR A 125 16.84 -7.50 -5.58
C TYR A 125 16.74 -8.87 -4.90
N GLY A 126 15.64 -9.60 -5.13
CA GLY A 126 15.42 -10.93 -4.56
C GLY A 126 16.07 -12.10 -5.33
N ALA A 127 16.78 -11.85 -6.44
CA ALA A 127 17.24 -12.91 -7.34
C ALA A 127 18.18 -13.95 -6.70
N GLN A 128 18.91 -13.57 -5.64
CA GLN A 128 19.82 -14.46 -4.92
C GLN A 128 19.20 -15.07 -3.65
N CYS A 129 17.96 -14.71 -3.30
CA CYS A 129 17.29 -15.27 -2.14
C CYS A 129 16.85 -16.72 -2.44
N PRO A 130 17.15 -17.70 -1.56
CA PRO A 130 16.58 -19.03 -1.71
C PRO A 130 15.06 -18.98 -1.58
N LEU A 131 14.34 -19.40 -2.63
CA LEU A 131 12.88 -19.37 -2.67
C LEU A 131 12.32 -20.77 -2.89
N ALA A 132 11.35 -21.15 -2.08
CA ALA A 132 10.53 -22.33 -2.29
C ALA A 132 9.12 -21.92 -2.72
N LEU A 133 8.95 -21.65 -4.01
CA LEU A 133 7.65 -21.28 -4.60
C LEU A 133 6.65 -22.44 -4.51
N ASN A 134 5.36 -22.13 -4.60
CA ASN A 134 4.25 -23.10 -4.49
C ASN A 134 4.32 -23.92 -3.20
N THR A 135 4.77 -23.30 -2.11
CA THR A 135 4.96 -23.93 -0.81
C THR A 135 4.21 -23.13 0.25
N GLN A 136 2.89 -23.29 0.25
CA GLN A 136 2.01 -22.61 1.19
C GLN A 136 2.19 -23.17 2.61
N VAL A 137 2.46 -22.30 3.58
CA VAL A 137 2.46 -22.63 5.01
C VAL A 137 1.03 -22.54 5.54
N THR A 138 0.58 -23.56 6.25
CA THR A 138 -0.78 -23.63 6.83
C THR A 138 -0.79 -23.66 8.36
N LEU A 139 0.33 -24.10 8.98
CA LEU A 139 0.49 -24.13 10.43
C LEU A 139 1.94 -23.79 10.81
N ILE A 140 2.08 -22.96 11.83
CA ILE A 140 3.34 -22.70 12.53
C ILE A 140 3.20 -23.20 13.96
N ASP A 141 3.79 -24.37 14.25
CA ASP A 141 3.79 -24.99 15.57
C ASP A 141 5.08 -24.62 16.30
N HIS A 142 4.97 -23.78 17.32
CA HIS A 142 6.08 -23.36 18.17
C HIS A 142 6.02 -23.92 19.60
N SER A 143 5.25 -24.98 19.84
CA SER A 143 5.14 -25.65 21.16
C SER A 143 6.39 -26.40 21.57
N GLY A 144 7.16 -26.91 20.60
CA GLY A 144 8.38 -27.70 20.83
C GLY A 144 9.65 -26.85 20.93
N LYS A 145 10.82 -27.49 21.04
CA LYS A 145 12.13 -26.81 21.02
C LYS A 145 12.45 -26.17 19.69
N ARG A 146 11.96 -26.73 18.60
CA ARG A 146 12.08 -26.20 17.25
C ARG A 146 10.70 -25.81 16.75
N VAL A 147 10.64 -24.79 15.89
CA VAL A 147 9.42 -24.40 15.20
C VAL A 147 9.20 -25.36 14.04
N ARG A 148 8.02 -25.92 13.95
CA ARG A 148 7.58 -26.82 12.87
C ARG A 148 6.58 -26.06 11.98
N LEU A 149 6.83 -26.09 10.68
CA LEU A 149 5.93 -25.47 9.68
C LEU A 149 5.30 -26.60 8.85
N GLU A 150 3.99 -26.68 8.84
CA GLU A 150 3.26 -27.54 7.90
C GLU A 150 3.02 -26.77 6.61
N THR A 151 3.42 -27.37 5.51
CA THR A 151 3.32 -26.76 4.19
C THR A 151 2.60 -27.69 3.21
N SER A 152 2.14 -27.12 2.08
CA SER A 152 1.56 -27.92 0.98
C SER A 152 2.53 -28.96 0.38
N ARG A 153 3.81 -28.89 0.73
CA ARG A 153 4.88 -29.79 0.21
C ARG A 153 5.58 -30.60 1.30
N GLY A 154 5.01 -30.68 2.49
CA GLY A 154 5.57 -31.40 3.63
C GLY A 154 5.93 -30.48 4.79
N THR A 155 6.60 -31.05 5.79
CA THR A 155 6.92 -30.36 7.04
C THR A 155 8.36 -29.86 7.03
N LEU A 156 8.56 -28.60 7.45
CA LEU A 156 9.86 -27.97 7.68
C LEU A 156 10.09 -27.81 9.19
N SER A 157 11.35 -27.82 9.61
CA SER A 157 11.74 -27.56 10.99
C SER A 157 12.82 -26.48 11.04
N ALA A 158 12.57 -25.41 11.79
CA ALA A 158 13.48 -24.29 11.96
C ALA A 158 13.78 -24.02 13.44
N GLN A 159 14.88 -23.35 13.75
CA GLN A 159 15.12 -22.82 15.09
C GLN A 159 14.30 -21.55 15.32
N LYS A 160 14.26 -20.67 14.32
CA LYS A 160 13.58 -19.37 14.33
C LYS A 160 12.86 -19.16 13.02
N VAL A 161 11.78 -18.39 13.05
CA VAL A 161 10.94 -18.09 11.88
C VAL A 161 10.65 -16.59 11.88
N ILE A 162 10.80 -15.94 10.74
CA ILE A 162 10.30 -14.59 10.49
C ILE A 162 9.01 -14.71 9.67
N VAL A 163 7.90 -14.22 10.23
CA VAL A 163 6.58 -14.21 9.59
C VAL A 163 6.38 -12.87 8.91
N THR A 164 6.13 -12.87 7.60
CA THR A 164 6.02 -11.64 6.78
C THR A 164 4.71 -11.56 6.01
N VAL A 165 3.70 -12.32 6.43
CA VAL A 165 2.41 -12.38 5.75
C VAL A 165 1.57 -11.12 6.01
N PRO A 166 0.69 -10.73 5.09
CA PRO A 166 -0.27 -9.65 5.27
C PRO A 166 -1.19 -9.88 6.48
N THR A 167 -1.62 -8.79 7.13
CA THR A 167 -2.46 -8.84 8.33
C THR A 167 -3.79 -9.56 8.11
N ASN A 168 -4.42 -9.38 6.94
CA ASN A 168 -5.68 -10.05 6.60
C ASN A 168 -5.56 -11.59 6.57
N LEU A 169 -4.37 -12.13 6.28
CA LEU A 169 -4.12 -13.58 6.34
C LEU A 169 -3.98 -14.09 7.78
N ILE A 170 -3.46 -13.26 8.69
CA ILE A 170 -3.39 -13.57 10.12
C ILE A 170 -4.81 -13.59 10.70
N VAL A 171 -5.62 -12.57 10.40
CA VAL A 171 -7.02 -12.48 10.85
C VAL A 171 -7.88 -13.63 10.33
N ALA A 172 -7.67 -14.03 9.08
CA ALA A 172 -8.41 -15.12 8.45
C ALA A 172 -7.89 -16.53 8.87
N GLU A 173 -6.88 -16.59 9.74
CA GLU A 173 -6.22 -17.83 10.14
C GLU A 173 -5.79 -18.71 8.96
N SER A 174 -5.43 -18.05 7.84
CA SER A 174 -4.87 -18.74 6.66
C SER A 174 -3.56 -19.48 7.00
N ILE A 175 -2.86 -18.98 8.04
CA ILE A 175 -1.77 -19.66 8.74
C ILE A 175 -2.17 -19.72 10.20
N ARG A 176 -2.28 -20.94 10.73
CA ARG A 176 -2.58 -21.15 12.15
C ARG A 176 -1.30 -21.16 12.98
N PHE A 177 -1.38 -20.61 14.18
CA PHE A 177 -0.30 -20.70 15.18
C PHE A 177 -0.68 -21.68 16.28
N HIS A 178 0.28 -22.53 16.69
CA HIS A 178 0.12 -23.43 17.82
C HIS A 178 1.36 -23.33 18.74
N PRO A 179 1.21 -22.91 20.00
CA PRO A 179 0.03 -22.34 20.63
C PRO A 179 -0.53 -21.10 19.92
N ALA A 180 -1.82 -20.81 20.12
CA ALA A 180 -2.47 -19.64 19.51
C ALA A 180 -1.81 -18.32 19.94
N LEU A 181 -1.84 -17.33 19.08
CA LEU A 181 -1.27 -16.00 19.30
C LEU A 181 -2.39 -14.91 19.26
N PRO A 182 -3.31 -14.87 20.25
CA PRO A 182 -4.45 -13.95 20.21
C PRO A 182 -4.02 -12.49 20.10
N ALA A 183 -2.97 -12.05 20.80
CA ALA A 183 -2.47 -10.69 20.70
C ALA A 183 -2.02 -10.29 19.28
N LYS A 184 -1.47 -11.24 18.50
CA LYS A 184 -1.10 -11.01 17.09
C LYS A 184 -2.33 -10.91 16.19
N VAL A 185 -3.34 -11.75 16.44
CA VAL A 185 -4.61 -11.73 15.71
C VAL A 185 -5.36 -10.43 16.00
N ASP A 186 -5.40 -9.98 17.26
CA ASP A 186 -6.05 -8.72 17.65
C ASP A 186 -5.30 -7.51 17.09
N ALA A 187 -3.97 -7.52 17.12
CA ALA A 187 -3.16 -6.50 16.47
C ALA A 187 -3.43 -6.43 14.95
N ALA A 188 -3.47 -7.59 14.29
CA ALA A 188 -3.77 -7.67 12.86
C ALA A 188 -5.20 -7.17 12.53
N ARG A 189 -6.21 -7.41 13.40
CA ARG A 189 -7.56 -6.86 13.23
C ARG A 189 -7.59 -5.33 13.32
N GLY A 190 -6.75 -4.75 14.17
CA GLY A 190 -6.58 -3.30 14.28
C GLY A 190 -5.82 -2.67 13.10
N LEU A 191 -5.20 -3.48 12.27
CA LEU A 191 -4.38 -3.09 11.11
C LEU A 191 -4.88 -3.77 9.82
N PRO A 192 -6.15 -3.59 9.41
CA PRO A 192 -6.64 -4.21 8.19
C PRO A 192 -5.88 -3.69 6.97
N LEU A 193 -5.85 -4.49 5.91
CA LEU A 193 -5.46 -3.96 4.61
C LEU A 193 -6.62 -3.17 4.02
N GLY A 194 -6.32 -1.96 3.57
CA GLY A 194 -7.19 -1.21 2.69
C GLY A 194 -7.19 -1.83 1.28
N LEU A 195 -8.00 -1.27 0.40
CA LEU A 195 -8.04 -1.70 -1.00
C LEU A 195 -7.71 -0.53 -1.92
N ALA A 196 -6.79 -0.76 -2.83
CA ALA A 196 -6.39 0.21 -3.84
C ALA A 196 -5.99 -0.56 -5.11
N ASP A 197 -6.85 -0.48 -6.10
CA ASP A 197 -6.71 -1.22 -7.35
C ASP A 197 -6.30 -0.34 -8.51
N LYS A 198 -5.57 -0.95 -9.42
CA LYS A 198 -5.14 -0.33 -10.65
C LYS A 198 -5.72 -1.02 -11.87
N VAL A 199 -6.03 -0.22 -12.86
CA VAL A 199 -6.37 -0.68 -14.20
C VAL A 199 -5.46 -0.04 -15.22
N MET A 200 -4.96 -0.83 -16.16
CA MET A 200 -4.22 -0.38 -17.32
C MET A 200 -5.12 -0.45 -18.55
N LEU A 201 -5.24 0.67 -19.25
CA LEU A 201 -5.99 0.77 -20.49
C LEU A 201 -5.04 1.12 -21.63
N ALA A 202 -5.06 0.35 -22.73
CA ALA A 202 -4.38 0.72 -23.97
C ALA A 202 -5.05 1.96 -24.56
N LEU A 203 -4.25 2.86 -25.10
CA LEU A 203 -4.70 4.09 -25.77
C LEU A 203 -4.39 3.98 -27.27
N GLU A 204 -5.42 3.83 -28.11
CA GLU A 204 -5.26 3.64 -29.56
C GLU A 204 -4.76 4.89 -30.28
N GLU A 205 -5.05 6.09 -29.73
CA GLU A 205 -4.59 7.37 -30.26
C GLU A 205 -3.77 8.10 -29.17
N PRO A 206 -2.47 7.75 -28.99
CA PRO A 206 -1.67 8.29 -27.89
C PRO A 206 -1.59 9.80 -27.86
N GLU A 207 -1.57 10.46 -29.01
CA GLU A 207 -1.46 11.92 -29.15
C GLU A 207 -2.70 12.68 -28.61
N ALA A 208 -3.80 11.97 -28.37
CA ALA A 208 -5.00 12.57 -27.78
C ALA A 208 -4.81 12.96 -26.30
N LEU A 209 -3.77 12.43 -25.63
CA LEU A 209 -3.48 12.69 -24.23
C LEU A 209 -2.03 13.14 -24.04
N PRO A 210 -1.72 14.02 -23.07
CA PRO A 210 -0.36 14.44 -22.77
C PRO A 210 0.47 13.29 -22.14
N VAL A 211 1.79 13.33 -22.37
CA VAL A 211 2.73 12.43 -21.69
C VAL A 211 2.82 12.80 -20.22
N ASP A 212 2.81 11.80 -19.36
CA ASP A 212 2.86 11.95 -17.89
C ASP A 212 1.81 12.94 -17.38
N GLY A 213 0.63 12.98 -18.01
CA GLY A 213 -0.47 13.79 -17.56
C GLY A 213 -1.23 13.18 -16.37
N ASN A 214 -2.03 14.00 -15.72
CA ASN A 214 -2.94 13.59 -14.66
C ASN A 214 -4.36 14.05 -14.93
N LEU A 215 -5.32 13.16 -14.64
CA LEU A 215 -6.75 13.45 -14.70
C LEU A 215 -7.42 12.85 -13.48
N ARG A 216 -8.24 13.60 -12.81
CA ARG A 216 -9.07 13.12 -11.68
C ARG A 216 -10.52 13.05 -12.10
N GLY A 217 -11.24 12.11 -11.52
CA GLY A 217 -12.68 12.00 -11.64
C GLY A 217 -13.43 13.18 -11.00
N ALA A 218 -14.68 12.98 -10.69
CA ALA A 218 -15.52 14.05 -10.13
C ALA A 218 -15.11 14.43 -8.70
N THR A 219 -14.78 15.70 -8.47
CA THR A 219 -14.28 16.22 -7.17
C THR A 219 -15.32 16.25 -6.04
N MET A 220 -16.60 16.12 -6.40
CA MET A 220 -17.72 16.25 -5.45
C MET A 220 -18.18 14.90 -4.87
N ARG A 221 -17.42 13.83 -5.06
CA ARG A 221 -17.70 12.51 -4.50
C ARG A 221 -16.41 11.77 -4.17
N THR A 222 -16.44 10.93 -3.12
CA THR A 222 -15.32 10.08 -2.73
C THR A 222 -15.08 8.97 -3.77
N ALA A 223 -16.15 8.38 -4.31
CA ALA A 223 -16.12 7.33 -5.32
C ALA A 223 -15.69 7.89 -6.70
N MET A 224 -14.38 8.01 -6.92
CA MET A 224 -13.80 8.50 -8.18
C MET A 224 -12.46 7.83 -8.47
N GLY A 225 -12.08 7.81 -9.77
CA GLY A 225 -10.76 7.39 -10.23
C GLY A 225 -9.74 8.52 -10.28
N SER A 226 -8.47 8.17 -10.16
CA SER A 226 -7.33 9.02 -10.47
C SER A 226 -6.55 8.40 -11.62
N PHE A 227 -6.24 9.17 -12.67
CA PHE A 227 -5.68 8.62 -13.90
C PHE A 227 -4.33 9.25 -14.21
N HIS A 228 -3.32 8.39 -14.38
CA HIS A 228 -2.01 8.75 -14.92
C HIS A 228 -2.01 8.48 -16.42
N LEU A 229 -1.87 9.54 -17.19
CA LEU A 229 -1.98 9.52 -18.64
C LEU A 229 -0.59 9.32 -19.25
N ARG A 230 -0.46 8.33 -20.14
CA ARG A 230 0.77 8.05 -20.87
C ARG A 230 2.04 8.03 -20.01
N PRO A 231 2.09 7.18 -18.96
CA PRO A 231 3.27 7.09 -18.10
C PRO A 231 4.52 6.78 -18.95
N PHE A 232 5.54 7.64 -18.84
CA PHE A 232 6.77 7.57 -19.67
C PHE A 232 6.52 7.63 -21.18
N GLY A 233 5.43 8.22 -21.63
CA GLY A 233 5.04 8.27 -23.04
C GLY A 233 4.46 6.98 -23.59
N GLN A 234 4.25 5.95 -22.78
CA GLN A 234 3.62 4.70 -23.20
C GLN A 234 2.19 4.95 -23.70
N PRO A 235 1.70 4.20 -24.71
CA PRO A 235 0.36 4.35 -25.25
C PRO A 235 -0.70 3.71 -24.32
N CYS A 236 -0.76 4.15 -23.09
CA CYS A 236 -1.69 3.62 -22.09
C CYS A 236 -2.09 4.67 -21.06
N VAL A 237 -3.15 4.37 -20.32
CA VAL A 237 -3.63 5.11 -19.15
C VAL A 237 -3.63 4.15 -17.97
N GLU A 238 -3.07 4.57 -16.83
CA GLU A 238 -3.19 3.89 -15.55
C GLU A 238 -4.33 4.55 -14.76
N GLY A 239 -5.37 3.81 -14.44
CA GLY A 239 -6.43 4.22 -13.52
C GLY A 239 -6.18 3.66 -12.13
N TYR A 240 -6.54 4.43 -11.09
CA TYR A 240 -6.36 4.08 -9.70
C TYR A 240 -7.66 4.36 -8.93
N PHE A 241 -8.15 3.33 -8.21
CA PHE A 241 -9.38 3.35 -7.44
C PHE A 241 -9.09 2.81 -6.04
N GLY A 242 -9.70 3.40 -5.02
CA GLY A 242 -9.43 3.00 -3.63
C GLY A 242 -10.68 2.89 -2.77
N GLY A 243 -10.50 2.35 -1.57
CA GLY A 243 -11.52 2.24 -0.54
C GLY A 243 -12.69 1.34 -0.88
N ARG A 244 -13.86 1.69 -0.38
CA ARG A 244 -15.12 0.96 -0.62
C ARG A 244 -15.48 0.90 -2.09
N PHE A 245 -15.16 1.96 -2.85
CA PHE A 245 -15.45 1.99 -4.28
C PHE A 245 -14.63 0.96 -5.06
N ALA A 246 -13.36 0.77 -4.75
CA ALA A 246 -12.57 -0.32 -5.34
C ALA A 246 -13.16 -1.69 -4.99
N GLN A 247 -13.62 -1.90 -3.75
CA GLN A 247 -14.28 -3.14 -3.34
C GLN A 247 -15.57 -3.39 -4.15
N GLU A 248 -16.42 -2.38 -4.31
CA GLU A 248 -17.64 -2.48 -5.11
C GLU A 248 -17.33 -2.88 -6.55
N LEU A 249 -16.25 -2.32 -7.13
CA LEU A 249 -15.84 -2.65 -8.51
C LEU A 249 -15.25 -4.06 -8.61
N GLU A 250 -14.48 -4.53 -7.62
CA GLU A 250 -14.01 -5.93 -7.60
C GLU A 250 -15.17 -6.91 -7.48
N ASP A 251 -16.15 -6.62 -6.61
CA ASP A 251 -17.31 -7.46 -6.34
C ASP A 251 -18.30 -7.49 -7.55
N ALA A 252 -18.34 -6.42 -8.34
CA ALA A 252 -19.09 -6.38 -9.59
C ALA A 252 -18.51 -7.31 -10.68
N GLY A 253 -17.31 -7.83 -10.49
CA GLY A 253 -16.71 -8.86 -11.33
C GLY A 253 -15.72 -8.37 -12.37
N ASP A 254 -15.30 -9.31 -13.22
CA ASP A 254 -14.28 -9.05 -14.22
C ASP A 254 -14.69 -7.95 -15.21
N GLY A 255 -13.80 -6.98 -15.40
CA GLY A 255 -14.00 -5.86 -16.33
C GLY A 255 -14.73 -4.65 -15.74
N ALA A 256 -15.37 -4.74 -14.57
CA ALA A 256 -16.09 -3.62 -13.96
C ALA A 256 -15.17 -2.42 -13.70
N LEU A 257 -13.97 -2.65 -13.17
CA LEU A 257 -12.95 -1.61 -12.94
C LEU A 257 -12.54 -0.91 -14.23
N ALA A 258 -12.33 -1.68 -15.31
CA ALA A 258 -11.97 -1.13 -16.61
C ALA A 258 -13.12 -0.34 -17.24
N ALA A 259 -14.35 -0.86 -17.15
CA ALA A 259 -15.54 -0.19 -17.66
C ALA A 259 -15.75 1.16 -16.94
N GLN A 260 -15.63 1.17 -15.60
CA GLN A 260 -15.75 2.38 -14.79
C GLN A 260 -14.68 3.42 -15.18
N ALA A 261 -13.43 3.00 -15.34
CA ALA A 261 -12.34 3.88 -15.75
C ALA A 261 -12.60 4.52 -17.13
N ILE A 262 -13.04 3.72 -18.09
CA ILE A 262 -13.41 4.20 -19.44
C ILE A 262 -14.58 5.18 -19.36
N ASP A 263 -15.58 4.88 -18.56
CA ASP A 263 -16.77 5.72 -18.39
C ASP A 263 -16.43 7.07 -17.75
N GLU A 264 -15.60 7.10 -16.73
CA GLU A 264 -15.15 8.34 -16.11
C GLU A 264 -14.31 9.21 -17.07
N ILE A 265 -13.34 8.61 -17.77
CA ILE A 265 -12.52 9.34 -18.75
C ILE A 265 -13.39 9.89 -19.87
N ALA A 266 -14.33 9.08 -20.39
CA ALA A 266 -15.24 9.51 -21.45
C ALA A 266 -16.20 10.61 -20.99
N ALA A 267 -16.64 10.59 -19.74
CA ALA A 267 -17.46 11.66 -19.16
C ALA A 267 -16.71 12.98 -19.04
N LEU A 268 -15.40 12.93 -18.78
CA LEU A 268 -14.54 14.12 -18.61
C LEU A 268 -14.00 14.67 -19.92
N LEU A 269 -13.58 13.81 -20.86
CA LEU A 269 -12.85 14.19 -22.07
C LEU A 269 -13.64 14.00 -23.36
N GLY A 270 -14.86 13.42 -23.29
CA GLY A 270 -15.74 13.21 -24.41
C GLY A 270 -15.96 11.73 -24.74
N SER A 271 -17.15 11.41 -25.25
CA SER A 271 -17.62 10.04 -25.48
C SER A 271 -16.75 9.21 -26.44
N ASP A 272 -15.97 9.86 -27.29
CA ASP A 272 -15.05 9.22 -28.24
C ASP A 272 -13.97 8.40 -27.54
N PHE A 273 -13.61 8.74 -26.30
CA PHE A 273 -12.63 8.00 -25.51
C PHE A 273 -13.09 6.57 -25.20
N ARG A 274 -14.39 6.27 -25.23
CA ARG A 274 -14.88 4.88 -25.12
C ARG A 274 -14.33 3.96 -26.20
N ARG A 275 -14.03 4.49 -27.37
CA ARG A 275 -13.49 3.72 -28.51
C ARG A 275 -11.97 3.67 -28.49
N LYS A 276 -11.32 4.74 -27.95
CA LYS A 276 -9.87 4.89 -27.90
C LYS A 276 -9.19 4.12 -26.77
N LEU A 277 -9.95 3.68 -25.77
CA LEU A 277 -9.45 2.97 -24.59
C LEU A 277 -9.86 1.50 -24.62
N LYS A 278 -8.89 0.61 -24.38
CA LYS A 278 -9.10 -0.85 -24.32
C LYS A 278 -8.49 -1.42 -23.03
N PRO A 279 -9.20 -2.27 -22.29
CA PRO A 279 -8.63 -2.94 -21.12
C PRO A 279 -7.37 -3.73 -21.47
N LEU A 280 -6.31 -3.58 -20.69
CA LEU A 280 -5.06 -4.37 -20.80
C LEU A 280 -4.87 -5.28 -19.59
N ALA A 281 -4.96 -4.75 -18.40
CA ALA A 281 -4.76 -5.47 -17.15
C ALA A 281 -5.45 -4.71 -16.00
N GLN A 282 -5.79 -5.43 -14.95
CA GLN A 282 -6.26 -4.84 -13.69
C GLN A 282 -5.79 -5.68 -12.51
N SER A 283 -5.60 -5.05 -11.36
CA SER A 283 -5.43 -5.75 -10.10
C SER A 283 -6.79 -6.13 -9.50
N ARG A 284 -6.76 -7.12 -8.60
CA ARG A 284 -7.91 -7.58 -7.81
C ARG A 284 -7.37 -8.06 -6.47
N TRP A 285 -6.89 -7.13 -5.67
CA TRP A 285 -6.15 -7.45 -4.45
C TRP A 285 -7.02 -8.04 -3.35
N ALA A 286 -8.29 -7.67 -3.26
CA ALA A 286 -9.21 -8.28 -2.28
C ALA A 286 -9.47 -9.76 -2.60
N HIS A 287 -9.47 -10.12 -3.88
CA HIS A 287 -9.69 -11.50 -4.34
C HIS A 287 -8.39 -12.31 -4.47
N ASP A 288 -7.21 -11.71 -4.29
CA ASP A 288 -5.96 -12.47 -4.24
C ASP A 288 -5.89 -13.28 -2.93
N PRO A 289 -5.78 -14.63 -3.00
CA PRO A 289 -5.83 -15.48 -1.81
C PRO A 289 -4.64 -15.31 -0.86
N PHE A 290 -3.55 -14.68 -1.32
CA PHE A 290 -2.32 -14.48 -0.56
C PHE A 290 -2.10 -13.03 -0.12
N ALA A 291 -2.95 -12.09 -0.55
CA ALA A 291 -2.93 -10.70 -0.13
C ALA A 291 -4.21 -10.31 0.62
N ARG A 292 -5.38 -10.44 -0.02
CA ARG A 292 -6.70 -10.07 0.49
C ARG A 292 -6.82 -8.59 0.84
N GLY A 293 -6.19 -7.74 0.03
CA GLY A 293 -6.12 -6.30 0.19
C GLY A 293 -4.80 -5.74 -0.32
N SER A 294 -4.61 -4.44 -0.23
CA SER A 294 -3.45 -3.76 -0.80
C SER A 294 -2.35 -3.47 0.24
N TYR A 295 -2.62 -2.62 1.20
CA TYR A 295 -1.67 -2.22 2.25
C TYR A 295 -2.40 -1.81 3.53
N SER A 296 -1.67 -1.86 4.66
CA SER A 296 -2.27 -1.70 5.98
C SER A 296 -2.50 -0.23 6.36
N HIS A 297 -3.60 0.01 7.05
CA HIS A 297 -3.82 1.23 7.86
C HIS A 297 -4.27 0.82 9.27
N ALA A 298 -4.05 1.68 10.27
CA ALA A 298 -4.62 1.42 11.57
C ALA A 298 -6.06 1.96 11.65
N LEU A 299 -6.94 1.19 12.28
CA LEU A 299 -8.27 1.66 12.65
C LEU A 299 -8.18 2.71 13.79
N PRO A 300 -9.15 3.59 13.94
CA PRO A 300 -9.23 4.49 15.10
C PRO A 300 -9.06 3.73 16.42
N GLY A 301 -8.20 4.23 17.30
CA GLY A 301 -7.85 3.57 18.57
C GLY A 301 -6.83 2.44 18.46
N HIS A 302 -6.26 2.18 17.28
CA HIS A 302 -5.39 1.03 17.03
C HIS A 302 -3.99 1.36 16.49
N ALA A 303 -3.56 2.62 16.49
CA ALA A 303 -2.22 3.00 16.02
C ALA A 303 -1.08 2.23 16.72
N GLY A 304 -1.23 1.94 18.03
CA GLY A 304 -0.26 1.14 18.80
C GLY A 304 -0.13 -0.33 18.38
N MET A 305 -1.01 -0.85 17.53
CA MET A 305 -1.02 -2.26 17.12
C MET A 305 0.17 -2.63 16.23
N ARG A 306 0.80 -1.67 15.54
CA ARG A 306 2.02 -1.91 14.74
C ARG A 306 3.16 -2.44 15.62
N ALA A 307 3.37 -1.87 16.80
CA ALA A 307 4.39 -2.33 17.74
C ALA A 307 4.05 -3.72 18.33
N ILE A 308 2.78 -3.97 18.64
CA ILE A 308 2.33 -5.29 19.15
C ILE A 308 2.50 -6.35 18.05
N LEU A 309 2.17 -6.03 16.80
CA LEU A 309 2.38 -6.95 15.68
C LEU A 309 3.86 -7.25 15.47
N ALA A 310 4.72 -6.23 15.56
CA ALA A 310 6.18 -6.34 15.37
C ALA A 310 6.89 -7.17 16.44
N ALA A 311 6.39 -7.17 17.68
CA ALA A 311 7.07 -7.78 18.83
C ALA A 311 7.36 -9.28 18.61
N PRO A 312 8.55 -9.79 18.96
CA PRO A 312 8.87 -11.23 18.90
C PRO A 312 8.03 -12.05 19.88
N VAL A 313 7.91 -13.35 19.59
CA VAL A 313 7.30 -14.34 20.49
C VAL A 313 8.31 -15.42 20.82
N ASP A 314 8.55 -15.66 22.09
CA ASP A 314 9.42 -16.72 22.66
C ASP A 314 10.85 -16.70 22.06
N ASP A 315 11.35 -15.57 21.57
CA ASP A 315 12.62 -15.44 20.86
C ASP A 315 12.79 -16.41 19.67
N ARG A 316 11.68 -16.93 19.15
CA ARG A 316 11.64 -17.90 18.05
C ARG A 316 10.75 -17.49 16.88
N LEU A 317 9.69 -16.72 17.13
CA LEU A 317 8.87 -16.15 16.08
C LEU A 317 9.09 -14.64 16.04
N PHE A 318 9.43 -14.14 14.89
CA PHE A 318 9.65 -12.73 14.60
C PHE A 318 8.67 -12.28 13.54
N PHE A 319 8.28 -11.01 13.55
CA PHE A 319 7.27 -10.50 12.63
C PHE A 319 7.83 -9.30 11.87
N ALA A 320 7.67 -9.32 10.56
CA ALA A 320 8.05 -8.23 9.66
C ALA A 320 6.98 -8.06 8.57
N GLY A 321 7.14 -7.10 7.71
CA GLY A 321 6.19 -6.65 6.72
C GLY A 321 5.84 -5.18 6.95
N GLU A 322 5.25 -4.52 5.96
CA GLU A 322 4.96 -3.09 6.02
C GLU A 322 4.09 -2.70 7.23
N ALA A 323 3.14 -3.56 7.63
CA ALA A 323 2.26 -3.33 8.77
C ALA A 323 2.99 -3.25 10.13
N THR A 324 4.24 -3.74 10.21
CA THR A 324 5.10 -3.68 11.41
C THR A 324 6.05 -2.49 11.40
N SER A 325 6.05 -1.68 10.33
CA SER A 325 6.84 -0.46 10.24
C SER A 325 6.17 0.65 11.05
N PRO A 326 6.91 1.40 11.89
CA PRO A 326 6.32 2.49 12.68
C PRO A 326 5.96 3.72 11.84
N ASN A 327 6.73 4.03 10.77
CA ASN A 327 6.63 5.29 10.04
C ASN A 327 6.55 5.13 8.51
N PHE A 328 6.92 3.96 7.97
CA PHE A 328 6.89 3.69 6.52
C PHE A 328 6.00 2.50 6.20
N PHE A 329 4.93 2.32 6.98
CA PHE A 329 3.90 1.32 6.65
C PHE A 329 3.28 1.62 5.27
N SER A 330 2.56 0.68 4.71
CA SER A 330 1.97 0.77 3.36
C SER A 330 3.00 0.89 2.22
N THR A 331 4.30 0.68 2.50
CA THR A 331 5.38 0.84 1.52
C THR A 331 6.30 -0.38 1.44
N ALA A 332 6.90 -0.57 0.26
CA ALA A 332 7.86 -1.65 0.05
C ALA A 332 9.16 -1.44 0.86
N HIS A 333 9.61 -0.19 1.01
CA HIS A 333 10.82 0.07 1.82
C HIS A 333 10.55 -0.14 3.31
N GLY A 334 9.38 0.25 3.83
CA GLY A 334 9.01 -0.07 5.20
C GLY A 334 8.92 -1.58 5.45
N ALA A 335 8.42 -2.35 4.48
CA ALA A 335 8.46 -3.81 4.54
C ALA A 335 9.91 -4.33 4.62
N ARG A 336 10.81 -3.84 3.77
CA ARG A 336 12.23 -4.21 3.77
C ARG A 336 12.91 -3.86 5.10
N ASP A 337 12.75 -2.64 5.55
CA ASP A 337 13.38 -2.15 6.79
C ASP A 337 12.90 -2.92 8.02
N SER A 338 11.63 -3.30 8.05
CA SER A 338 11.09 -4.21 9.07
C SER A 338 11.70 -5.62 8.99
N GLY A 339 11.98 -6.10 7.78
CA GLY A 339 12.69 -7.36 7.55
C GLY A 339 14.13 -7.32 8.07
N GLU A 340 14.87 -6.24 7.83
CA GLU A 340 16.22 -6.03 8.38
C GLU A 340 16.21 -5.96 9.91
N ARG A 341 15.22 -5.26 10.50
CA ARG A 341 15.02 -5.23 11.95
C ARG A 341 14.84 -6.65 12.50
N ALA A 342 13.90 -7.42 11.93
CA ALA A 342 13.61 -8.77 12.40
C ALA A 342 14.80 -9.72 12.21
N ALA A 343 15.54 -9.61 11.11
CA ALA A 343 16.78 -10.38 10.90
C ALA A 343 17.86 -10.02 11.95
N GLY A 344 18.01 -8.72 12.25
CA GLY A 344 18.90 -8.26 13.31
C GLY A 344 18.51 -8.80 14.70
N GLU A 345 17.22 -8.89 15.00
CA GLU A 345 16.71 -9.49 16.25
C GLU A 345 17.05 -10.98 16.32
N VAL A 346 16.88 -11.73 15.22
CA VAL A 346 17.26 -13.14 15.11
C VAL A 346 18.74 -13.34 15.38
N ILE A 347 19.62 -12.49 14.81
CA ILE A 347 21.07 -12.61 14.92
C ILE A 347 21.53 -12.29 16.35
N ARG A 348 21.07 -11.20 16.97
CA ARG A 348 21.42 -10.83 18.35
C ARG A 348 21.07 -11.93 19.35
N LYS A 349 19.89 -12.49 19.23
CA LYS A 349 19.44 -13.60 20.11
C LYS A 349 20.24 -14.88 19.92
N ASN A 350 20.83 -15.11 18.75
CA ASN A 350 21.77 -16.24 18.54
C ASN A 350 23.12 -16.00 19.24
N SER A 351 23.59 -14.76 19.28
CA SER A 351 24.84 -14.41 19.94
C SER A 351 24.75 -14.57 21.47
N ASP A 352 23.60 -14.23 22.05
CA ASP A 352 23.33 -14.39 23.48
C ASP A 352 23.24 -15.88 23.87
N ASP A 353 22.78 -16.75 22.98
CA ASP A 353 22.68 -18.20 23.15
C ASP A 353 24.02 -18.94 22.91
N GLY A 354 25.12 -18.24 22.62
CA GLY A 354 26.44 -18.81 22.41
C GLY A 354 26.67 -19.54 21.08
N TYR A 355 25.83 -19.30 20.08
CA TYR A 355 25.98 -19.89 18.74
C TYR A 355 26.77 -18.96 17.82
N SER A 356 27.92 -19.44 17.31
CA SER A 356 28.63 -18.77 16.21
C SER A 356 27.94 -19.09 14.87
N ILE A 357 27.57 -18.05 14.12
CA ILE A 357 27.06 -18.20 12.76
C ILE A 357 28.26 -18.39 11.85
N THR A 358 28.46 -19.59 11.32
CA THR A 358 29.37 -19.79 10.19
C THR A 358 28.54 -19.59 8.92
N LEU A 359 28.81 -18.48 8.21
CA LEU A 359 28.30 -18.27 6.86
C LEU A 359 29.08 -19.20 5.93
N ALA A 360 28.40 -20.17 5.34
CA ALA A 360 28.93 -21.03 4.29
C ALA A 360 28.59 -20.43 2.92
#